data_0d1d711420aa51381f90472dddeead00
#
_entry.id   0d1d711420aa51381f90472dddeead00
#
_cell.length_a   1.000
_cell.length_b   1.000
_cell.length_c   1.000
_cell.angle_alpha   90.00
_cell.angle_beta   90.00
_cell.angle_gamma   90.00
#
_symmetry.space_group_name_H-M   'P 1'
#
loop_
_entity.id
_entity.type
_entity.pdbx_description
1 polymer ?
#
loop_
_entity_poly.entity_id
_entity_poly.type
_entity_poly.pdbx_seq_one_letter_code
_entity_poly.pdbx_strand_id
1 'polypeptide(L)'
;MCDIKAKKPSNWLTSDSLYPKNLKEIHITINYTISLRCASLRKASHRRNCREEFDVYGYQILGEANGSNLDQKKGNFSKIKTVSSSGNISNMSAIPWEIARLSLPIKERTSSVILAIHDSGACIALNSFMVTYSVCPDKVLPDSLLVLPQTVAPTNESEIVRVSGICVDNSKETSQGPEAICGKNGKWILADSAKEGCLCNPGWERDVAECRGNSFFFGLFVCLYVCFLCFFCSFSKVALFTHRMPIRFFQREPWKY
;
A
#
# COMPACT_ATOMS: atom_id res chain seq x y z
N MET A 1 -19.99 -15.63 -14.19
CA MET A 1 -19.81 -16.94 -14.86
C MET A 1 -20.96 -17.85 -14.49
N CYS A 2 -21.63 -18.48 -15.47
CA CYS A 2 -22.73 -19.41 -15.20
C CYS A 2 -22.93 -20.36 -16.37
N ASP A 3 -22.43 -21.58 -16.27
CA ASP A 3 -22.61 -22.62 -17.30
C ASP A 3 -22.97 -23.98 -16.67
N ILE A 4 -24.20 -24.07 -16.18
CA ILE A 4 -24.71 -25.32 -15.60
C ILE A 4 -25.25 -26.31 -16.64
N LYS A 5 -25.35 -25.90 -17.90
CA LYS A 5 -25.86 -26.76 -19.01
C LYS A 5 -24.75 -27.67 -19.56
N ALA A 6 -23.49 -27.28 -19.42
CA ALA A 6 -22.36 -28.09 -19.83
C ALA A 6 -22.31 -29.43 -19.06
N LYS A 7 -21.84 -30.47 -19.71
CA LYS A 7 -21.67 -31.79 -19.04
C LYS A 7 -20.69 -31.72 -17.86
N LYS A 8 -19.67 -30.87 -17.95
CA LYS A 8 -18.67 -30.60 -16.90
C LYS A 8 -18.29 -29.12 -16.99
N PRO A 9 -19.06 -28.22 -16.33
CA PRO A 9 -18.71 -26.81 -16.33
C PRO A 9 -17.34 -26.61 -15.69
N SER A 10 -16.48 -25.84 -16.32
CA SER A 10 -15.14 -25.53 -15.83
C SER A 10 -14.69 -24.19 -16.39
N ASN A 11 -14.93 -23.13 -15.61
CA ASN A 11 -14.62 -21.77 -16.00
C ASN A 11 -13.47 -21.26 -15.14
N TRP A 12 -12.41 -20.75 -15.76
CA TRP A 12 -11.26 -20.19 -15.11
C TRP A 12 -11.16 -18.70 -15.39
N LEU A 13 -10.97 -17.91 -14.32
CA LEU A 13 -10.60 -16.51 -14.40
C LEU A 13 -9.25 -16.36 -13.71
N THR A 14 -8.26 -15.85 -14.44
CA THR A 14 -6.90 -15.67 -13.94
C THR A 14 -6.53 -14.20 -13.86
N SER A 15 -5.73 -13.84 -12.87
CA SER A 15 -5.11 -12.52 -12.80
C SER A 15 -3.92 -12.42 -13.74
N ASP A 16 -3.45 -11.19 -13.95
CA ASP A 16 -2.09 -10.93 -14.41
C ASP A 16 -1.06 -11.36 -13.35
N SER A 17 0.21 -11.38 -13.75
CA SER A 17 1.32 -11.70 -12.85
C SER A 17 1.49 -10.60 -11.80
N LEU A 18 1.42 -10.96 -10.53
CA LEU A 18 1.73 -10.11 -9.39
C LEU A 18 3.19 -10.35 -8.98
N TYR A 19 3.92 -9.29 -8.65
CA TYR A 19 5.33 -9.35 -8.29
C TYR A 19 5.52 -9.04 -6.80
N PRO A 20 5.48 -10.07 -5.91
CA PRO A 20 5.50 -9.88 -4.46
C PRO A 20 6.93 -9.68 -3.94
N LYS A 21 7.62 -8.61 -4.35
CA LYS A 21 8.99 -8.33 -3.91
C LYS A 21 9.07 -8.31 -2.38
N ASN A 22 9.83 -9.23 -1.80
CA ASN A 22 10.08 -9.32 -0.35
C ASN A 22 8.84 -9.52 0.53
N LEU A 23 7.68 -9.85 -0.04
CA LEU A 23 6.49 -10.17 0.72
C LEU A 23 6.56 -11.61 1.23
N LYS A 24 6.08 -11.84 2.45
CA LYS A 24 5.92 -13.19 3.03
C LYS A 24 4.50 -13.71 2.92
N GLU A 25 3.54 -12.80 2.76
CA GLU A 25 2.12 -13.12 2.66
C GLU A 25 1.38 -12.02 1.88
N ILE A 26 0.36 -12.42 1.14
CA ILE A 26 -0.61 -11.50 0.54
C ILE A 26 -2.02 -11.86 1.03
N HIS A 27 -2.85 -10.84 1.19
CA HIS A 27 -4.25 -10.98 1.57
C HIS A 27 -5.13 -10.76 0.36
N ILE A 28 -6.11 -11.65 0.17
CA ILE A 28 -7.03 -11.65 -0.95
C ILE A 28 -8.42 -11.38 -0.41
N THR A 29 -9.06 -10.32 -0.88
CA THR A 29 -10.46 -10.00 -0.56
C THR A 29 -11.29 -10.09 -1.82
N ILE A 30 -12.33 -10.92 -1.78
CA ILE A 30 -13.23 -11.17 -2.90
C ILE A 30 -14.63 -10.73 -2.48
N ASN A 31 -15.21 -9.77 -3.20
CA ASN A 31 -16.62 -9.41 -3.06
C ASN A 31 -17.39 -10.10 -4.19
N TYR A 32 -18.28 -11.02 -3.80
CA TYR A 32 -18.92 -11.94 -4.72
C TYR A 32 -20.38 -12.18 -4.35
N THR A 33 -21.12 -12.78 -5.28
CA THR A 33 -22.40 -13.39 -5.01
C THR A 33 -22.54 -14.69 -5.80
N ILE A 34 -23.27 -15.64 -5.24
CA ILE A 34 -23.68 -16.88 -5.92
C ILE A 34 -25.17 -16.80 -6.17
N SER A 35 -25.54 -16.61 -7.45
CA SER A 35 -26.91 -16.32 -7.87
C SER A 35 -27.80 -17.56 -8.02
N LEU A 36 -27.21 -18.75 -8.03
CA LEU A 36 -27.94 -19.99 -8.28
C LEU A 36 -28.04 -20.82 -7.00
N ARG A 37 -29.24 -21.24 -6.70
CA ARG A 37 -29.52 -22.27 -5.65
C ARG A 37 -29.78 -23.60 -6.33
N CYS A 38 -28.97 -24.58 -6.04
CA CYS A 38 -29.06 -25.91 -6.66
C CYS A 38 -30.37 -26.61 -6.36
N ALA A 39 -30.90 -26.39 -5.15
CA ALA A 39 -32.19 -26.94 -4.73
C ALA A 39 -33.39 -26.43 -5.57
N SER A 40 -33.28 -25.20 -6.12
CA SER A 40 -34.39 -24.61 -6.89
C SER A 40 -34.44 -25.11 -8.35
N LEU A 41 -33.46 -25.88 -8.80
CA LEU A 41 -33.37 -26.36 -10.16
C LEU A 41 -34.36 -27.52 -10.40
N ARG A 42 -35.22 -27.39 -11.43
CA ARG A 42 -36.23 -28.39 -11.75
C ARG A 42 -35.64 -29.66 -12.40
N LYS A 43 -34.61 -29.48 -13.30
CA LYS A 43 -34.01 -30.60 -14.04
C LYS A 43 -32.93 -31.30 -13.22
N ALA A 44 -33.03 -32.61 -13.04
CA ALA A 44 -32.07 -33.42 -12.29
C ALA A 44 -30.63 -33.35 -12.90
N SER A 45 -30.52 -33.25 -14.23
CA SER A 45 -29.23 -33.09 -14.88
C SER A 45 -28.53 -31.77 -14.52
N HIS A 46 -29.27 -30.69 -14.38
CA HIS A 46 -28.74 -29.38 -13.96
C HIS A 46 -28.35 -29.40 -12.47
N ARG A 47 -29.10 -30.08 -11.61
CA ARG A 47 -28.73 -30.23 -10.18
C ARG A 47 -27.39 -30.94 -10.01
N ARG A 48 -27.09 -31.96 -10.81
CA ARG A 48 -25.83 -32.71 -10.71
C ARG A 48 -24.60 -31.83 -11.02
N ASN A 49 -24.77 -30.89 -11.93
CA ASN A 49 -23.70 -30.00 -12.36
C ASN A 49 -23.64 -28.68 -11.56
N CYS A 50 -24.68 -28.42 -10.76
CA CYS A 50 -24.76 -27.20 -9.95
C CYS A 50 -23.86 -27.32 -8.72
N ARG A 51 -23.22 -26.20 -8.39
CA ARG A 51 -22.45 -25.98 -7.17
C ARG A 51 -22.90 -24.67 -6.53
N GLU A 52 -22.73 -24.56 -5.21
CA GLU A 52 -22.93 -23.32 -4.46
C GLU A 52 -21.61 -22.84 -3.86
N GLU A 53 -20.52 -23.17 -4.53
CA GLU A 53 -19.14 -22.87 -4.14
C GLU A 53 -18.25 -22.72 -5.37
N PHE A 54 -17.15 -21.98 -5.20
CA PHE A 54 -16.08 -21.88 -6.17
C PHE A 54 -14.72 -22.00 -5.49
N ASP A 55 -13.69 -22.34 -6.26
CA ASP A 55 -12.34 -22.51 -5.75
C ASP A 55 -11.46 -21.33 -6.09
N VAL A 56 -10.60 -20.94 -5.15
CA VAL A 56 -9.54 -19.94 -5.34
C VAL A 56 -8.20 -20.66 -5.32
N TYR A 57 -7.38 -20.35 -6.31
CA TYR A 57 -6.07 -20.96 -6.53
C TYR A 57 -4.98 -19.91 -6.61
N GLY A 58 -3.75 -20.30 -6.28
CA GLY A 58 -2.53 -19.54 -6.48
C GLY A 58 -1.48 -20.37 -7.19
N TYR A 59 -0.76 -19.75 -8.10
CA TYR A 59 0.43 -20.32 -8.72
C TYR A 59 1.61 -19.40 -8.45
N GLN A 60 2.63 -19.91 -7.76
CA GLN A 60 3.85 -19.19 -7.41
C GLN A 60 4.97 -19.63 -8.34
N ILE A 61 5.54 -18.71 -9.08
CA ILE A 61 6.66 -18.91 -9.99
C ILE A 61 7.94 -18.61 -9.23
N LEU A 62 8.84 -19.61 -9.15
CA LEU A 62 10.12 -19.51 -8.45
C LEU A 62 11.23 -19.17 -9.45
N GLY A 63 12.16 -18.29 -9.05
CA GLY A 63 13.32 -17.90 -9.87
C GLY A 63 12.97 -16.94 -11.01
N GLU A 64 13.89 -16.76 -11.95
CA GLU A 64 13.68 -15.91 -13.12
C GLU A 64 12.55 -16.45 -14.01
N ALA A 65 11.59 -15.58 -14.30
CA ALA A 65 10.45 -15.91 -15.16
C ALA A 65 10.94 -15.99 -16.62
N ASN A 66 11.49 -17.15 -17.04
CA ASN A 66 11.65 -17.44 -18.46
C ASN A 66 10.25 -17.50 -19.07
N GLY A 67 9.98 -16.62 -20.04
CA GLY A 67 8.68 -16.33 -20.64
C GLY A 67 7.91 -17.48 -21.27
N SER A 68 7.69 -18.56 -20.55
CA SER A 68 6.96 -19.74 -21.00
C SER A 68 5.43 -19.55 -20.84
N ASN A 69 4.71 -19.91 -21.89
CA ASN A 69 3.27 -19.79 -22.07
C ASN A 69 2.42 -20.20 -20.86
N LEU A 70 1.49 -19.31 -20.46
CA LEU A 70 0.50 -19.51 -19.38
C LEU A 70 -0.38 -20.75 -19.58
N ASP A 71 -0.63 -21.16 -20.84
CA ASP A 71 -1.52 -22.28 -21.15
C ASP A 71 -1.04 -23.65 -20.70
N GLN A 72 0.28 -23.86 -20.55
CA GLN A 72 0.84 -25.12 -20.04
C GLN A 72 0.77 -25.24 -18.51
N LYS A 73 0.29 -24.22 -17.79
CA LYS A 73 0.45 -24.06 -16.33
C LYS A 73 -0.78 -24.45 -15.51
N LYS A 74 -1.91 -24.85 -16.12
CA LYS A 74 -3.13 -25.25 -15.37
C LYS A 74 -2.90 -26.35 -14.34
N GLY A 75 -1.90 -27.21 -14.53
CA GLY A 75 -1.53 -28.27 -13.59
C GLY A 75 -0.76 -27.79 -12.33
N ASN A 76 -0.26 -26.57 -12.31
CA ASN A 76 0.61 -26.06 -11.25
C ASN A 76 -0.10 -25.15 -10.22
N PHE A 77 -1.40 -24.90 -10.40
CA PHE A 77 -2.18 -24.14 -9.44
C PHE A 77 -2.44 -24.93 -8.18
N SER A 78 -2.09 -24.35 -7.04
CA SER A 78 -2.41 -24.88 -5.72
C SER A 78 -3.70 -24.23 -5.21
N LYS A 79 -4.65 -25.05 -4.73
CA LYS A 79 -5.88 -24.54 -4.14
C LYS A 79 -5.56 -23.79 -2.84
N ILE A 80 -6.01 -22.56 -2.75
CA ILE A 80 -5.96 -21.74 -1.53
C ILE A 80 -7.15 -22.07 -0.64
N LYS A 81 -8.36 -21.95 -1.21
CA LYS A 81 -9.62 -22.20 -0.47
C LYS A 81 -10.78 -22.43 -1.42
N THR A 82 -11.76 -23.20 -0.93
CA THR A 82 -13.11 -23.22 -1.49
C THR A 82 -13.95 -22.16 -0.79
N VAL A 83 -14.66 -21.36 -1.55
CA VAL A 83 -15.54 -20.27 -1.09
C VAL A 83 -16.97 -20.64 -1.41
N SER A 84 -17.82 -20.71 -0.39
CA SER A 84 -19.24 -21.04 -0.50
C SER A 84 -20.11 -19.88 -0.01
N SER A 85 -21.36 -19.83 -0.45
CA SER A 85 -22.33 -18.87 0.09
C SER A 85 -22.67 -19.22 1.53
N SER A 86 -22.66 -18.23 2.40
CA SER A 86 -22.97 -18.38 3.84
C SER A 86 -24.47 -18.23 4.15
N GLY A 87 -25.26 -17.76 3.21
CA GLY A 87 -26.63 -17.29 3.45
C GLY A 87 -27.74 -18.36 3.26
N ASN A 88 -28.58 -18.52 4.24
CA ASN A 88 -29.88 -19.20 4.11
C ASN A 88 -30.87 -18.23 3.44
N ILE A 89 -30.92 -18.22 2.10
CA ILE A 89 -31.70 -17.23 1.32
C ILE A 89 -33.14 -17.76 1.07
N SER A 90 -33.80 -18.27 2.07
CA SER A 90 -35.18 -18.78 1.89
C SER A 90 -36.23 -17.68 1.58
N ASN A 91 -35.92 -16.39 1.86
CA ASN A 91 -36.93 -15.32 1.74
C ASN A 91 -36.34 -13.96 1.27
N MET A 92 -35.24 -13.93 0.55
CA MET A 92 -34.68 -12.62 0.11
C MET A 92 -35.11 -12.25 -1.29
N SER A 93 -35.63 -11.04 -1.47
CA SER A 93 -35.95 -10.41 -2.75
C SER A 93 -34.71 -10.01 -3.53
N ALA A 94 -33.55 -9.98 -2.90
CA ALA A 94 -32.25 -9.68 -3.51
C ALA A 94 -31.15 -10.67 -3.02
N ILE A 95 -30.26 -11.06 -3.94
CA ILE A 95 -29.11 -11.91 -3.63
C ILE A 95 -28.03 -11.04 -2.97
N PRO A 96 -27.60 -11.34 -1.74
CA PRO A 96 -26.64 -10.50 -1.04
C PRO A 96 -25.23 -10.63 -1.64
N TRP A 97 -24.47 -9.55 -1.58
CA TRP A 97 -23.03 -9.57 -1.78
C TRP A 97 -22.35 -10.09 -0.52
N GLU A 98 -21.42 -11.01 -0.70
CA GLU A 98 -20.62 -11.62 0.36
C GLU A 98 -19.15 -11.29 0.19
N ILE A 99 -18.41 -11.31 1.29
CA ILE A 99 -16.95 -11.01 1.28
C ILE A 99 -16.20 -12.23 1.79
N ALA A 100 -15.37 -12.80 0.93
CA ALA A 100 -14.36 -13.79 1.32
C ALA A 100 -13.01 -13.10 1.56
N ARG A 101 -12.37 -13.44 2.69
CA ARG A 101 -11.01 -13.03 3.02
C ARG A 101 -10.12 -14.26 3.11
N LEU A 102 -9.02 -14.24 2.39
CA LEU A 102 -8.08 -15.34 2.26
C LEU A 102 -6.67 -14.79 2.42
N SER A 103 -5.72 -15.65 2.78
CA SER A 103 -4.30 -15.31 2.71
C SER A 103 -3.54 -16.37 1.93
N LEU A 104 -2.47 -15.93 1.28
CA LEU A 104 -1.53 -16.78 0.56
C LEU A 104 -0.12 -16.50 1.07
N PRO A 105 0.49 -17.46 1.78
CA PRO A 105 1.91 -17.39 2.12
C PRO A 105 2.76 -17.39 0.84
N ILE A 106 3.72 -16.49 0.77
CA ILE A 106 4.66 -16.40 -0.36
C ILE A 106 5.91 -17.22 -0.04
N LYS A 107 6.22 -18.16 -0.92
CA LYS A 107 7.43 -18.99 -0.81
C LYS A 107 8.67 -18.16 -1.08
N GLU A 108 9.76 -18.52 -0.45
CA GLU A 108 11.06 -17.92 -0.74
C GLU A 108 11.39 -18.01 -2.24
N ARG A 109 12.04 -16.97 -2.77
CA ARG A 109 12.41 -16.84 -4.19
C ARG A 109 11.23 -16.82 -5.17
N THR A 110 10.00 -16.57 -4.70
CA THR A 110 8.87 -16.35 -5.61
C THR A 110 9.10 -15.06 -6.40
N SER A 111 9.22 -15.17 -7.70
CA SER A 111 9.37 -14.03 -8.61
C SER A 111 8.02 -13.43 -8.98
N SER A 112 7.00 -14.28 -9.18
CA SER A 112 5.64 -13.80 -9.45
C SER A 112 4.58 -14.78 -8.97
N VAL A 113 3.37 -14.25 -8.79
CA VAL A 113 2.18 -14.99 -8.35
C VAL A 113 1.05 -14.74 -9.35
N ILE A 114 0.37 -15.79 -9.76
CA ILE A 114 -0.86 -15.71 -10.54
C ILE A 114 -1.98 -16.28 -9.67
N LEU A 115 -3.06 -15.53 -9.52
CA LEU A 115 -4.25 -15.96 -8.80
C LEU A 115 -5.32 -16.42 -9.80
N ALA A 116 -6.10 -17.40 -9.41
CA ALA A 116 -7.19 -17.88 -10.24
C ALA A 116 -8.45 -18.20 -9.44
N ILE A 117 -9.59 -17.98 -10.07
CA ILE A 117 -10.90 -18.44 -9.59
C ILE A 117 -11.37 -19.51 -10.58
N HIS A 118 -11.78 -20.66 -10.03
CA HIS A 118 -12.35 -21.75 -10.79
C HIS A 118 -13.81 -21.96 -10.37
N ASP A 119 -14.70 -21.81 -11.33
CA ASP A 119 -16.11 -22.11 -11.18
C ASP A 119 -16.45 -23.41 -11.90
N SER A 120 -17.00 -24.37 -11.17
CA SER A 120 -17.47 -25.65 -11.66
C SER A 120 -19.00 -25.76 -11.68
N GLY A 121 -19.70 -24.63 -11.80
CA GLY A 121 -21.16 -24.55 -11.95
C GLY A 121 -21.90 -23.80 -10.83
N ALA A 122 -21.24 -22.82 -10.20
CA ALA A 122 -21.82 -22.06 -9.09
C ALA A 122 -22.58 -20.79 -9.52
N CYS A 123 -22.51 -20.38 -10.80
CA CYS A 123 -23.10 -19.12 -11.26
C CYS A 123 -22.69 -17.91 -10.41
N ILE A 124 -21.41 -17.66 -10.32
CA ILE A 124 -20.83 -16.57 -9.53
C ILE A 124 -20.83 -15.24 -10.31
N ALA A 125 -21.08 -14.15 -9.58
CA ALA A 125 -20.74 -12.82 -10.01
C ALA A 125 -19.71 -12.23 -9.04
N LEU A 126 -18.73 -11.53 -9.59
CA LEU A 126 -17.67 -10.85 -8.85
C LEU A 126 -17.88 -9.35 -8.96
N ASN A 127 -17.90 -8.66 -7.82
CA ASN A 127 -17.93 -7.21 -7.77
C ASN A 127 -16.51 -6.65 -7.68
N SER A 128 -15.67 -7.23 -6.80
CA SER A 128 -14.27 -6.84 -6.68
C SER A 128 -13.39 -8.01 -6.30
N PHE A 129 -12.14 -7.96 -6.76
CA PHE A 129 -11.06 -8.85 -6.38
C PHE A 129 -9.86 -7.98 -6.01
N MET A 130 -9.48 -7.96 -4.75
CA MET A 130 -8.44 -7.09 -4.22
C MET A 130 -7.34 -7.91 -3.59
N VAL A 131 -6.10 -7.55 -3.89
CA VAL A 131 -4.90 -8.13 -3.28
C VAL A 131 -4.18 -7.04 -2.50
N THR A 132 -3.92 -7.30 -1.24
CA THR A 132 -3.25 -6.36 -0.33
C THR A 132 -2.17 -7.06 0.48
N TYR A 133 -1.30 -6.26 1.08
CA TYR A 133 -0.32 -6.72 2.07
C TYR A 133 -0.16 -5.66 3.16
N SER A 134 0.31 -6.06 4.33
CA SER A 134 0.49 -5.16 5.47
C SER A 134 1.83 -4.44 5.37
N VAL A 135 1.82 -3.14 5.60
CA VAL A 135 3.03 -2.30 5.67
C VAL A 135 2.95 -1.36 6.87
N CYS A 136 4.09 -1.04 7.44
CA CYS A 136 4.27 0.17 8.21
C CYS A 136 4.48 1.32 7.19
N PRO A 137 3.62 2.36 7.17
CA PRO A 137 3.74 3.42 6.19
C PRO A 137 4.99 4.25 6.41
N ASP A 138 5.46 4.91 5.35
CA ASP A 138 6.42 5.99 5.50
C ASP A 138 5.88 7.04 6.47
N LYS A 139 6.73 7.51 7.36
CA LYS A 139 6.34 8.45 8.40
C LYS A 139 7.48 9.37 8.80
N VAL A 140 7.20 10.65 8.84
CA VAL A 140 8.08 11.63 9.50
C VAL A 140 7.70 11.71 10.97
N LEU A 141 8.69 11.62 11.85
CA LEU A 141 8.54 11.81 13.30
C LEU A 141 9.02 13.22 13.67
N PRO A 142 8.08 14.15 13.92
CA PRO A 142 8.46 15.56 14.16
C PRO A 142 9.39 15.73 15.35
N ASP A 143 9.11 15.01 16.45
CA ASP A 143 9.86 15.15 17.71
C ASP A 143 11.32 14.68 17.62
N SER A 144 11.63 13.80 16.67
CA SER A 144 12.97 13.25 16.47
C SER A 144 13.60 13.61 15.13
N LEU A 145 12.92 14.40 14.30
CA LEU A 145 13.37 14.77 12.94
C LEU A 145 13.78 13.56 12.09
N LEU A 146 13.04 12.47 12.25
CA LEU A 146 13.33 11.16 11.67
C LEU A 146 12.31 10.79 10.62
N VAL A 147 12.76 10.31 9.47
CA VAL A 147 11.95 9.73 8.41
C VAL A 147 12.06 8.22 8.48
N LEU A 148 10.94 7.54 8.69
CA LEU A 148 10.85 6.09 8.62
C LEU A 148 10.36 5.70 7.21
N PRO A 149 11.11 4.84 6.47
CA PRO A 149 10.69 4.40 5.15
C PRO A 149 9.54 3.39 5.23
N GLN A 150 8.70 3.35 4.20
CA GLN A 150 7.69 2.30 4.09
C GLN A 150 8.33 0.92 4.19
N THR A 151 7.83 0.10 5.11
CA THR A 151 8.41 -1.21 5.43
C THR A 151 7.35 -2.28 5.46
N VAL A 152 7.63 -3.45 4.87
CA VAL A 152 6.72 -4.60 4.92
C VAL A 152 6.58 -5.07 6.36
N ALA A 153 5.35 -5.20 6.83
CA ALA A 153 5.08 -5.68 8.18
C ALA A 153 5.36 -7.18 8.31
N PRO A 154 5.83 -7.65 9.49
CA PRO A 154 6.02 -9.06 9.74
C PRO A 154 4.69 -9.84 9.71
N THR A 155 4.73 -11.12 9.40
CA THR A 155 3.55 -11.98 9.33
C THR A 155 3.15 -12.55 10.68
N ASN A 156 4.09 -12.65 11.61
CA ASN A 156 3.84 -13.15 12.96
C ASN A 156 4.39 -12.16 14.02
N GLU A 157 3.93 -12.29 15.26
CA GLU A 157 4.30 -11.39 16.36
C GLU A 157 5.71 -11.64 16.90
N SER A 158 6.26 -12.84 16.67
CA SER A 158 7.61 -13.18 17.10
C SER A 158 8.69 -12.63 16.17
N GLU A 159 8.32 -12.20 14.97
CA GLU A 159 9.22 -11.61 14.00
C GLU A 159 9.41 -10.12 14.27
N ILE A 160 10.65 -9.71 14.50
CA ILE A 160 11.00 -8.32 14.74
C ILE A 160 11.65 -7.74 13.49
N VAL A 161 10.97 -6.79 12.85
CA VAL A 161 11.50 -6.03 11.70
C VAL A 161 11.99 -4.69 12.21
N ARG A 162 13.32 -4.58 12.44
CA ARG A 162 13.96 -3.32 12.83
C ARG A 162 14.34 -2.52 11.60
N VAL A 163 14.16 -1.22 11.67
CA VAL A 163 14.45 -0.28 10.60
C VAL A 163 15.17 0.92 11.16
N SER A 164 16.30 1.24 10.57
CA SER A 164 16.98 2.50 10.85
C SER A 164 16.26 3.63 10.12
N GLY A 165 15.89 4.66 10.85
CA GLY A 165 15.33 5.87 10.27
C GLY A 165 16.43 6.71 9.60
N ILE A 166 16.00 7.64 8.77
CA ILE A 166 16.87 8.58 8.07
C ILE A 166 16.58 9.97 8.63
N CYS A 167 17.62 10.74 8.95
CA CYS A 167 17.45 12.12 9.38
C CYS A 167 16.86 12.99 8.26
N VAL A 168 15.99 13.95 8.62
CA VAL A 168 15.50 14.95 7.67
C VAL A 168 16.67 15.79 7.13
N ASP A 169 16.46 16.47 6.02
CA ASP A 169 17.45 17.35 5.42
C ASP A 169 17.97 18.39 6.43
N ASN A 170 19.25 18.72 6.33
CA ASN A 170 19.93 19.66 7.22
C ASN A 170 19.95 19.25 8.70
N SER A 171 19.84 17.96 8.98
CA SER A 171 20.04 17.39 10.31
C SER A 171 21.05 16.24 10.28
N LYS A 172 21.51 15.83 11.45
CA LYS A 172 22.46 14.72 11.63
C LYS A 172 22.02 13.83 12.78
N GLU A 173 22.40 12.55 12.68
CA GLU A 173 22.16 11.56 13.73
C GLU A 173 22.87 11.93 15.03
N THR A 174 22.22 11.62 16.13
CA THR A 174 22.85 11.59 17.45
C THR A 174 23.71 10.33 17.60
N SER A 175 24.40 10.16 18.71
CA SER A 175 25.40 9.10 18.94
C SER A 175 24.86 7.66 18.86
N GLN A 176 23.55 7.46 18.91
CA GLN A 176 22.89 6.17 18.72
C GLN A 176 21.96 6.28 17.52
N GLY A 177 22.24 5.48 16.48
CA GLY A 177 21.38 5.42 15.31
C GLY A 177 19.92 5.15 15.67
N PRO A 178 18.98 5.95 15.18
CA PRO A 178 17.57 5.85 15.54
C PRO A 178 16.92 4.62 14.92
N GLU A 179 16.46 3.69 15.74
CA GLU A 179 15.76 2.48 15.30
C GLU A 179 14.27 2.52 15.63
N ALA A 180 13.46 2.01 14.72
CA ALA A 180 12.05 1.74 14.92
C ALA A 180 11.73 0.27 14.55
N ILE A 181 10.68 -0.26 15.14
CA ILE A 181 10.19 -1.61 14.86
C ILE A 181 8.88 -1.51 14.10
N CYS A 182 8.80 -2.18 12.95
CA CYS A 182 7.55 -2.37 12.25
C CYS A 182 6.78 -3.53 12.87
N GLY A 183 5.60 -3.26 13.42
CA GLY A 183 4.73 -4.28 14.02
C GLY A 183 3.84 -4.97 12.99
N LYS A 184 3.38 -6.18 13.29
CA LYS A 184 2.47 -6.98 12.45
C LYS A 184 1.19 -6.24 12.03
N ASN A 185 0.72 -5.34 12.86
CA ASN A 185 -0.47 -4.53 12.60
C ASN A 185 -0.22 -3.33 11.67
N GLY A 186 0.97 -3.22 11.06
CA GLY A 186 1.36 -2.09 10.22
C GLY A 186 1.61 -0.79 11.01
N LYS A 187 1.85 -0.88 12.31
CA LYS A 187 2.15 0.29 13.15
C LYS A 187 3.61 0.29 13.58
N TRP A 188 4.18 1.49 13.60
CA TRP A 188 5.51 1.71 14.12
C TRP A 188 5.53 1.66 15.64
N ILE A 189 6.50 0.93 16.20
CA ILE A 189 6.86 0.91 17.62
C ILE A 189 8.22 1.58 17.72
N LEU A 190 8.28 2.70 18.42
CA LEU A 190 9.49 3.50 18.53
C LEU A 190 10.33 3.00 19.71
N ALA A 191 11.60 2.69 19.46
CA ALA A 191 12.58 2.48 20.51
C ALA A 191 12.93 3.82 21.18
N ASP A 192 13.48 3.78 22.39
CA ASP A 192 13.88 5.01 23.09
C ASP A 192 14.94 5.79 22.32
N SER A 193 15.84 5.11 21.59
CA SER A 193 16.81 5.73 20.68
C SER A 193 16.16 6.56 19.56
N ALA A 194 14.96 6.21 19.11
CA ALA A 194 14.23 6.98 18.10
C ALA A 194 13.69 8.31 18.64
N LYS A 195 13.60 8.49 19.94
CA LYS A 195 13.16 9.76 20.56
C LYS A 195 14.24 10.84 20.52
N GLU A 196 15.51 10.44 20.59
CA GLU A 196 16.66 11.36 20.50
C GLU A 196 17.14 11.59 19.06
N GLY A 197 16.67 10.80 18.15
CA GLY A 197 16.78 10.76 16.70
C GLY A 197 17.87 11.62 16.05
N CYS A 198 17.47 12.78 15.59
CA CYS A 198 18.32 13.68 14.80
C CYS A 198 18.31 15.11 15.37
N LEU A 199 19.40 15.83 15.16
CA LEU A 199 19.55 17.24 15.54
C LEU A 199 19.82 18.06 14.28
N CYS A 200 19.21 19.25 14.20
CA CYS A 200 19.51 20.18 13.12
C CYS A 200 20.99 20.58 13.12
N ASN A 201 21.55 20.72 11.94
CA ASN A 201 22.91 21.19 11.75
C ASN A 201 23.08 22.62 12.27
N PRO A 202 24.29 23.05 12.65
CA PRO A 202 24.55 24.42 13.04
C PRO A 202 24.03 25.43 12.02
N GLY A 203 23.31 26.45 12.47
CA GLY A 203 22.66 27.45 11.63
C GLY A 203 21.26 27.05 11.10
N TRP A 204 20.77 25.90 11.52
CA TRP A 204 19.41 25.44 11.22
C TRP A 204 18.61 25.24 12.49
N GLU A 205 17.36 25.63 12.50
CA GLU A 205 16.43 25.46 13.64
C GLU A 205 15.33 24.47 13.29
N ARG A 206 14.87 23.78 14.30
CA ARG A 206 13.74 22.86 14.15
C ARG A 206 12.46 23.66 13.92
N ASP A 207 11.76 23.32 12.83
CA ASP A 207 10.42 23.81 12.53
C ASP A 207 9.51 22.60 12.27
N VAL A 208 8.71 22.20 13.26
CA VAL A 208 7.82 21.03 13.29
C VAL A 208 8.56 19.74 12.91
N ALA A 209 8.67 19.40 11.63
CA ALA A 209 9.21 18.14 11.11
C ALA A 209 10.40 18.33 10.16
N GLU A 210 11.00 19.49 10.14
CA GLU A 210 12.12 19.84 9.25
C GLU A 210 13.11 20.77 9.95
N CYS A 211 14.32 20.89 9.39
CA CYS A 211 15.29 21.88 9.81
C CYS A 211 15.28 23.04 8.83
N ARG A 212 14.91 24.23 9.27
CA ARG A 212 14.92 25.47 8.49
C ARG A 212 16.12 26.33 8.81
N GLY A 213 16.71 26.94 7.79
CA GLY A 213 17.78 27.89 7.97
C GLY A 213 17.34 29.09 8.84
N ASN A 214 18.18 29.45 9.79
CA ASN A 214 17.88 30.52 10.74
C ASN A 214 17.83 31.86 9.99
N SER A 215 16.64 32.37 9.71
CA SER A 215 16.42 33.64 9.01
C SER A 215 16.96 34.85 9.79
N PHE A 216 17.34 34.66 11.07
CA PHE A 216 17.88 35.72 11.91
C PHE A 216 19.19 36.31 11.36
N PHE A 217 20.05 35.48 10.76
CA PHE A 217 21.29 35.98 10.15
C PHE A 217 21.05 36.88 8.94
N PHE A 218 20.05 36.54 8.11
CA PHE A 218 19.71 37.39 6.96
C PHE A 218 19.07 38.72 7.39
N GLY A 219 18.22 38.69 8.44
CA GLY A 219 17.64 39.92 8.99
C GLY A 219 18.67 40.86 9.60
N LEU A 220 19.67 40.29 10.33
CA LEU A 220 20.71 41.09 10.94
C LEU A 220 21.67 41.70 9.87
N PHE A 221 22.04 40.93 8.85
CA PHE A 221 22.85 41.42 7.72
C PHE A 221 22.11 42.47 6.92
N VAL A 222 20.83 42.29 6.63
CA VAL A 222 20.00 43.28 5.94
C VAL A 222 19.82 44.53 6.80
N CYS A 223 19.55 44.39 8.13
CA CYS A 223 19.49 45.53 9.03
C CYS A 223 20.84 46.29 9.12
N LEU A 224 21.93 45.57 9.28
CA LEU A 224 23.27 46.19 9.32
C LEU A 224 23.62 46.85 7.99
N TYR A 225 23.27 46.22 6.87
CA TYR A 225 23.49 46.80 5.53
C TYR A 225 22.61 48.02 5.27
N VAL A 226 21.36 47.96 5.68
CA VAL A 226 20.41 49.10 5.60
C VAL A 226 20.85 50.21 6.56
N CYS A 227 21.25 49.91 7.81
CA CYS A 227 21.83 50.90 8.71
C CYS A 227 23.11 51.50 8.17
N PHE A 228 24.00 50.71 7.55
CA PHE A 228 25.24 51.19 6.91
C PHE A 228 24.92 52.08 5.72
N LEU A 229 23.95 51.74 4.90
CA LEU A 229 23.45 52.58 3.80
C LEU A 229 22.73 53.84 4.29
N CYS A 230 21.98 53.78 5.38
CA CYS A 230 21.33 54.94 6.01
C CYS A 230 22.37 55.91 6.59
N PHE A 231 23.50 55.40 7.14
CA PHE A 231 24.58 56.26 7.61
C PHE A 231 25.29 57.02 6.47
N PHE A 232 25.37 56.42 5.26
CA PHE A 232 25.89 57.07 4.07
C PHE A 232 24.83 57.89 3.31
N CYS A 233 23.55 57.64 3.48
CA CYS A 233 22.43 58.38 2.84
C CYS A 233 22.04 59.68 3.54
N SER A 234 22.67 60.08 4.64
CA SER A 234 22.44 61.42 5.23
C SER A 234 22.88 62.58 4.35
N PHE A 235 23.41 62.31 3.17
CA PHE A 235 23.88 63.33 2.23
C PHE A 235 23.32 63.30 0.81
N SER A 236 22.21 62.59 0.54
CA SER A 236 21.61 62.73 -0.81
C SER A 236 20.13 62.38 -0.78
N LYS A 237 19.29 63.37 -1.10
CA LYS A 237 17.88 63.21 -1.41
C LYS A 237 17.73 62.40 -2.71
N VAL A 238 17.22 61.16 -2.65
CA VAL A 238 16.76 60.48 -3.86
C VAL A 238 15.40 59.79 -3.55
N ALA A 239 14.46 60.02 -4.49
CA ALA A 239 13.08 59.59 -4.46
C ALA A 239 12.90 58.07 -4.48
N LEU A 240 12.01 57.55 -3.62
CA LEU A 240 11.55 56.16 -3.58
C LEU A 240 10.59 55.85 -4.73
N PHE A 241 11.01 55.01 -5.65
CA PHE A 241 10.10 54.29 -6.57
C PHE A 241 9.79 52.93 -5.99
N THR A 242 8.51 52.71 -5.62
CA THR A 242 8.01 51.43 -5.20
C THR A 242 7.57 50.60 -6.40
N HIS A 243 8.33 49.56 -6.75
CA HIS A 243 7.90 48.56 -7.71
C HIS A 243 7.31 47.36 -6.93
N ARG A 244 5.98 47.16 -7.05
CA ARG A 244 5.32 45.92 -6.63
C ARG A 244 5.57 44.84 -7.67
N MET A 245 6.23 43.73 -7.28
CA MET A 245 6.23 42.49 -8.06
C MET A 245 5.04 41.61 -7.65
N PRO A 246 4.28 41.05 -8.59
CA PRO A 246 3.21 40.11 -8.30
C PRO A 246 3.79 38.71 -8.06
N ILE A 247 3.47 38.16 -6.90
CA ILE A 247 3.76 36.75 -6.55
C ILE A 247 2.73 35.89 -7.28
N ARG A 248 3.17 35.02 -8.21
CA ARG A 248 2.32 33.99 -8.82
C ARG A 248 2.38 32.74 -7.96
N PHE A 249 1.24 32.34 -7.40
CA PHE A 249 1.06 31.02 -6.82
C PHE A 249 0.87 30.00 -7.93
N PHE A 250 1.72 28.96 -7.96
CA PHE A 250 1.51 27.77 -8.78
C PHE A 250 0.64 26.78 -7.99
N GLN A 251 -0.59 26.62 -8.44
CA GLN A 251 -1.50 25.57 -7.96
C GLN A 251 -1.15 24.26 -8.69
N ARG A 252 -0.70 23.24 -7.97
CA ARG A 252 -0.51 21.88 -8.52
C ARG A 252 -1.86 21.17 -8.53
N GLU A 253 -2.26 20.73 -9.69
CA GLU A 253 -3.43 19.87 -9.86
C GLU A 253 -3.18 18.46 -9.32
N PRO A 254 -4.23 17.78 -8.78
CA PRO A 254 -4.10 16.40 -8.32
C PRO A 254 -4.14 15.43 -9.50
N TRP A 255 -3.27 14.44 -9.45
CA TRP A 255 -3.19 13.35 -10.41
C TRP A 255 -4.47 12.51 -10.38
N LYS A 256 -5.13 12.39 -11.55
CA LYS A 256 -6.17 11.38 -11.82
C LYS A 256 -5.50 10.14 -12.39
N TYR A 257 -5.64 9.02 -11.68
CA TYR A 257 -5.70 7.68 -12.27
C TYR A 257 -6.74 6.87 -11.49
#